data_8ddd4900103ec9e34c0c8b10416a8975
#
_entry.id   8ddd4900103ec9e34c0c8b10416a8975
#
_cell.length_a   1.000
_cell.length_b   1.000
_cell.length_c   1.000
_cell.angle_alpha   90.00
_cell.angle_beta   90.00
_cell.angle_gamma   90.00
#
_symmetry.space_group_name_H-M   'P 1'
#
loop_
_entity.id
_entity.type
_entity.pdbx_description
1 polymer ?
#
loop_
_entity_poly.entity_id
_entity_poly.type
_entity_poly.pdbx_seq_one_letter_code
_entity_poly.pdbx_strand_id
1 'polypeptide(L)'
;AEQVGAALWWVRDITLSNSMWGNRAPMLDHPRAGVHALGGGIGQGLAMAIGTAIADHEHQLKRKTVALVGDGGFMLNVGELACAVQERANLVVLLMNDSRYGVIKNIQDDLYGSRHCYVELHNPDFAQFCSSLNVPHYKLTDPAQSAAVLQQAFAQTGPVVVEVDMNAWGPFAAKFAGPILKKD
;
A
#
# COMPACT_ATOMS: atom_id res chain seq x y z
N ALA A 1 -7.54 -10.63 4.21
CA ALA A 1 -7.55 -11.70 5.23
C ALA A 1 -8.45 -12.86 4.83
N GLU A 2 -9.68 -12.60 4.34
CA GLU A 2 -10.59 -13.68 3.90
C GLU A 2 -10.00 -14.56 2.80
N GLN A 3 -9.21 -13.99 1.88
CA GLN A 3 -8.61 -14.72 0.75
C GLN A 3 -7.43 -15.63 1.14
N VAL A 4 -6.70 -15.27 2.20
CA VAL A 4 -5.49 -16.00 2.66
C VAL A 4 -5.62 -16.47 4.11
N GLY A 5 -6.79 -16.27 4.71
CA GLY A 5 -6.97 -16.43 6.15
C GLY A 5 -6.24 -15.33 6.93
N ALA A 6 -6.10 -15.52 8.22
CA ALA A 6 -5.38 -14.57 9.08
C ALA A 6 -3.85 -14.73 8.99
N ALA A 7 -3.35 -15.76 8.32
CA ALA A 7 -1.92 -16.10 8.27
C ALA A 7 -1.20 -15.32 7.16
N LEU A 8 -1.07 -14.02 7.35
CA LEU A 8 -0.32 -13.13 6.44
C LEU A 8 0.60 -12.20 7.24
N TRP A 9 1.60 -11.63 6.56
CA TRP A 9 2.35 -10.47 7.04
C TRP A 9 1.70 -9.21 6.49
N TRP A 10 1.31 -8.29 7.36
CA TRP A 10 0.66 -7.03 6.99
C TRP A 10 1.61 -5.86 7.18
N VAL A 11 2.14 -5.34 6.09
CA VAL A 11 3.09 -4.22 6.09
C VAL A 11 2.39 -2.95 5.61
N ARG A 12 2.55 -1.85 6.33
CA ARG A 12 1.83 -0.60 6.05
C ARG A 12 2.77 0.57 5.94
N ASP A 13 2.64 1.30 4.85
CA ASP A 13 3.22 2.63 4.72
C ASP A 13 2.26 3.71 5.28
N ILE A 14 2.72 4.94 5.32
CA ILE A 14 1.88 6.10 5.63
C ILE A 14 1.07 6.44 4.38
N THR A 15 -0.21 6.16 4.42
CA THR A 15 -1.17 6.48 3.35
C THR A 15 -2.50 6.88 3.94
N LEU A 16 -3.35 7.55 3.14
CA LEU A 16 -4.72 7.85 3.52
C LEU A 16 -5.49 6.56 3.85
N SER A 17 -5.34 5.53 3.02
CA SER A 17 -5.97 4.22 3.22
C SER A 17 -5.54 3.55 4.53
N ASN A 18 -4.27 3.69 4.94
CA ASN A 18 -3.82 3.19 6.22
C ASN A 18 -4.53 3.88 7.39
N SER A 19 -4.69 5.19 7.32
CA SER A 19 -5.41 5.97 8.34
C SER A 19 -6.89 5.62 8.40
N MET A 20 -7.51 5.34 7.26
CA MET A 20 -8.94 5.02 7.16
C MET A 20 -9.28 3.60 7.60
N TRP A 21 -8.58 2.60 7.06
CA TRP A 21 -8.92 1.19 7.26
C TRP A 21 -7.72 0.26 7.51
N GLY A 22 -6.55 0.55 6.97
CA GLY A 22 -5.38 -0.34 7.02
C GLY A 22 -4.91 -0.66 8.43
N ASN A 23 -5.18 0.23 9.40
CA ASN A 23 -4.88 0.02 10.82
C ASN A 23 -5.94 -0.82 11.56
N ARG A 24 -7.11 -1.05 10.99
CA ARG A 24 -8.28 -1.54 11.72
C ARG A 24 -8.97 -2.73 11.08
N ALA A 25 -8.95 -2.83 9.74
CA ALA A 25 -9.70 -3.86 9.03
C ALA A 25 -9.04 -5.25 9.05
N PRO A 26 -7.71 -5.39 8.82
CA PRO A 26 -7.11 -6.71 8.84
C PRO A 26 -7.05 -7.30 10.26
N MET A 27 -7.67 -8.46 10.42
CA MET A 27 -7.55 -9.27 11.63
C MET A 27 -6.36 -10.21 11.47
N LEU A 28 -5.29 -9.97 12.21
CA LEU A 28 -4.07 -10.76 12.15
C LEU A 28 -4.10 -11.85 13.23
N ASP A 29 -3.54 -13.02 12.89
CA ASP A 29 -3.48 -14.17 13.80
C ASP A 29 -2.42 -14.03 14.89
N HIS A 30 -1.47 -13.10 14.73
CA HIS A 30 -0.38 -12.90 15.66
C HIS A 30 -0.02 -11.41 15.80
N PRO A 31 0.28 -10.92 17.02
CA PRO A 31 0.59 -9.49 17.25
C PRO A 31 1.80 -8.97 16.46
N ARG A 32 2.75 -9.85 16.13
CA ARG A 32 3.94 -9.49 15.35
C ARG A 32 3.77 -9.65 13.84
N ALA A 33 2.59 -10.05 13.36
CA ALA A 33 2.32 -10.17 11.94
C ALA A 33 2.08 -8.83 11.24
N GLY A 34 2.03 -7.73 11.99
CA GLY A 34 1.88 -6.37 11.48
C GLY A 34 3.15 -5.55 11.64
N VAL A 35 3.59 -4.93 10.54
CA VAL A 35 4.71 -3.98 10.49
C VAL A 35 4.22 -2.67 9.91
N HIS A 36 4.68 -1.54 10.42
CA HIS A 36 4.30 -0.25 9.84
C HIS A 36 5.45 0.77 9.87
N ALA A 37 5.38 1.74 8.96
CA ALA A 37 6.34 2.82 8.85
C ALA A 37 6.47 3.61 10.15
N LEU A 38 7.69 3.92 10.54
CA LEU A 38 8.02 4.65 11.76
C LEU A 38 8.11 6.15 11.51
N GLY A 39 7.76 6.94 12.52
CA GLY A 39 7.99 8.39 12.53
C GLY A 39 7.16 9.18 11.51
N GLY A 40 6.13 8.58 10.90
CA GLY A 40 5.30 9.26 9.90
C GLY A 40 5.98 9.46 8.53
N GLY A 41 7.15 8.85 8.29
CA GLY A 41 7.85 8.90 7.01
C GLY A 41 7.22 7.97 5.98
N ILE A 42 6.94 8.47 4.77
CA ILE A 42 6.49 7.67 3.63
C ILE A 42 7.67 6.97 2.95
N GLY A 43 7.38 5.94 2.14
CA GLY A 43 8.37 5.22 1.34
C GLY A 43 8.99 4.01 2.03
N GLN A 44 8.70 3.77 3.30
CA GLN A 44 9.26 2.63 4.03
C GLN A 44 8.56 1.31 3.69
N GLY A 45 7.29 1.37 3.27
CA GLY A 45 6.40 0.20 3.15
C GLY A 45 6.90 -0.86 2.19
N LEU A 46 7.36 -0.48 1.00
CA LEU A 46 7.84 -1.44 0.00
C LEU A 46 9.08 -2.18 0.50
N ALA A 47 10.11 -1.47 0.95
CA ALA A 47 11.36 -2.08 1.42
C ALA A 47 11.14 -2.98 2.66
N MET A 48 10.31 -2.54 3.62
CA MET A 48 9.94 -3.37 4.77
C MET A 48 9.21 -4.65 4.35
N ALA A 49 8.32 -4.57 3.36
CA ALA A 49 7.58 -5.73 2.88
C ALA A 49 8.49 -6.73 2.16
N ILE A 50 9.45 -6.25 1.39
CA ILE A 50 10.45 -7.09 0.74
C ILE A 50 11.27 -7.84 1.80
N GLY A 51 11.82 -7.12 2.79
CA GLY A 51 12.56 -7.74 3.88
C GLY A 51 11.73 -8.75 4.67
N THR A 52 10.44 -8.45 4.89
CA THR A 52 9.51 -9.37 5.55
C THR A 52 9.29 -10.65 4.73
N ALA A 53 9.12 -10.53 3.41
CA ALA A 53 8.91 -11.68 2.53
C ALA A 53 10.17 -12.55 2.41
N ILE A 54 11.35 -11.95 2.39
CA ILE A 54 12.64 -12.66 2.39
C ILE A 54 12.80 -13.43 3.71
N ALA A 55 12.56 -12.78 4.84
CA ALA A 55 12.64 -13.43 6.15
C ALA A 55 11.62 -14.58 6.29
N ASP A 56 10.39 -14.40 5.77
CA ASP A 56 9.40 -15.49 5.73
C ASP A 56 9.90 -16.70 4.95
N HIS A 57 10.52 -16.45 3.79
CA HIS A 57 11.09 -17.52 2.96
C HIS A 57 12.22 -18.24 3.68
N GLU A 58 13.18 -17.52 4.25
CA GLU A 58 14.33 -18.10 4.97
C GLU A 58 13.90 -18.93 6.19
N HIS A 59 12.89 -18.45 6.91
CA HIS A 59 12.35 -19.16 8.08
C HIS A 59 11.24 -20.17 7.74
N GLN A 60 10.93 -20.35 6.46
CA GLN A 60 9.94 -21.32 5.93
C GLN A 60 8.54 -21.19 6.57
N LEU A 61 8.13 -19.98 6.91
CA LEU A 61 6.86 -19.72 7.59
C LEU A 61 5.66 -19.79 6.63
N LYS A 62 5.89 -19.67 5.31
CA LYS A 62 4.92 -19.84 4.22
C LYS A 62 3.73 -18.87 4.28
N ARG A 63 3.93 -17.68 4.81
CA ARG A 63 2.93 -16.63 4.85
C ARG A 63 3.04 -15.75 3.59
N LYS A 64 1.92 -15.21 3.16
CA LYS A 64 1.90 -14.16 2.12
C LYS A 64 2.20 -12.83 2.78
N THR A 65 3.14 -12.07 2.23
CA THR A 65 3.35 -10.68 2.62
C THR A 65 2.43 -9.78 1.81
N VAL A 66 1.74 -8.87 2.47
CA VAL A 66 0.89 -7.86 1.85
C VAL A 66 1.36 -6.48 2.28
N ALA A 67 1.71 -5.63 1.32
CA ALA A 67 2.09 -4.25 1.56
C ALA A 67 0.96 -3.29 1.18
N LEU A 68 0.53 -2.44 2.09
CA LEU A 68 -0.35 -1.32 1.81
C LEU A 68 0.49 -0.06 1.65
N VAL A 69 0.57 0.48 0.44
CA VAL A 69 1.41 1.64 0.11
C VAL A 69 0.63 2.66 -0.70
N GLY A 70 0.90 3.94 -0.51
CA GLY A 70 0.42 4.99 -1.39
C GLY A 70 1.36 5.17 -2.58
N ASP A 71 0.86 5.75 -3.66
CA ASP A 71 1.63 6.01 -4.88
C ASP A 71 2.86 6.88 -4.62
N GLY A 72 2.74 7.95 -3.86
CA GLY A 72 3.88 8.79 -3.50
C GLY A 72 4.93 8.06 -2.67
N GLY A 73 4.52 7.24 -1.70
CA GLY A 73 5.43 6.40 -0.91
C GLY A 73 6.08 5.30 -1.74
N PHE A 74 5.32 4.66 -2.61
CA PHE A 74 5.82 3.63 -3.52
C PHE A 74 6.91 4.17 -4.44
N MET A 75 6.70 5.36 -5.04
CA MET A 75 7.65 5.97 -5.95
C MET A 75 8.98 6.38 -5.30
N LEU A 76 9.00 6.66 -4.00
CA LEU A 76 10.26 7.01 -3.29
C LEU A 76 11.27 5.87 -3.29
N ASN A 77 10.82 4.62 -3.25
CA ASN A 77 11.67 3.45 -3.22
C ASN A 77 11.29 2.41 -4.29
N VAL A 78 10.71 2.86 -5.40
CA VAL A 78 10.21 1.98 -6.46
C VAL A 78 11.29 1.08 -7.08
N GLY A 79 12.55 1.51 -7.04
CA GLY A 79 13.69 0.71 -7.49
C GLY A 79 13.87 -0.61 -6.71
N GLU A 80 13.39 -0.66 -5.46
CA GLU A 80 13.42 -1.87 -4.65
C GLU A 80 12.52 -2.99 -5.20
N LEU A 81 11.60 -2.68 -6.12
CA LEU A 81 10.81 -3.71 -6.79
C LEU A 81 11.69 -4.67 -7.61
N ALA A 82 12.83 -4.20 -8.11
CA ALA A 82 13.81 -5.06 -8.78
C ALA A 82 14.45 -6.05 -7.78
N CYS A 83 14.72 -5.62 -6.53
CA CYS A 83 15.16 -6.51 -5.47
C CYS A 83 14.08 -7.57 -5.15
N ALA A 84 12.82 -7.17 -5.06
CA ALA A 84 11.71 -8.11 -4.85
C ALA A 84 11.64 -9.20 -5.94
N VAL A 85 11.90 -8.83 -7.20
CA VAL A 85 11.96 -9.76 -8.34
C VAL A 85 13.15 -10.71 -8.19
N GLN A 86 14.34 -10.18 -7.92
CA GLN A 86 15.56 -10.96 -7.76
C GLN A 86 15.40 -12.01 -6.65
N GLU A 87 14.87 -11.62 -5.52
CA GLU A 87 14.67 -12.46 -4.34
C GLU A 87 13.38 -13.32 -4.42
N ARG A 88 12.60 -13.19 -5.48
CA ARG A 88 11.32 -13.87 -5.65
C ARG A 88 10.39 -13.68 -4.44
N ALA A 89 10.39 -12.48 -3.89
CA ALA A 89 9.66 -12.14 -2.68
C ALA A 89 8.16 -12.46 -2.83
N ASN A 90 7.61 -13.30 -1.97
CA ASN A 90 6.19 -13.69 -2.00
C ASN A 90 5.31 -12.54 -1.48
N LEU A 91 5.14 -11.51 -2.30
CA LEU A 91 4.65 -10.18 -1.94
C LEU A 91 3.50 -9.74 -2.83
N VAL A 92 2.41 -9.29 -2.22
CA VAL A 92 1.33 -8.51 -2.87
C VAL A 92 1.44 -7.06 -2.43
N VAL A 93 1.67 -6.16 -3.37
CA VAL A 93 1.66 -4.72 -3.14
C VAL A 93 0.27 -4.19 -3.47
N LEU A 94 -0.46 -3.69 -2.48
CA LEU A 94 -1.69 -2.91 -2.65
C LEU A 94 -1.29 -1.45 -2.82
N LEU A 95 -1.15 -1.02 -4.07
CA LEU A 95 -0.77 0.33 -4.45
C LEU A 95 -2.01 1.22 -4.51
N MET A 96 -2.18 2.05 -3.49
CA MET A 96 -3.30 2.99 -3.39
C MET A 96 -2.95 4.26 -4.17
N ASN A 97 -3.47 4.36 -5.38
CA ASN A 97 -3.14 5.45 -6.32
C ASN A 97 -4.28 6.48 -6.37
N ASP A 98 -4.04 7.66 -5.81
CA ASP A 98 -4.89 8.84 -5.95
C ASP A 98 -4.18 10.00 -6.66
N SER A 99 -2.97 9.76 -7.16
CA SER A 99 -2.10 10.73 -7.85
C SER A 99 -1.78 11.95 -6.99
N ARG A 100 -1.63 11.75 -5.68
CA ARG A 100 -1.33 12.84 -4.75
C ARG A 100 -0.82 12.37 -3.39
N TYR A 101 -0.25 13.31 -2.65
CA TYR A 101 -0.03 13.14 -1.21
C TYR A 101 -1.33 13.41 -0.45
N GLY A 102 -2.28 12.45 -0.50
CA GLY A 102 -3.66 12.63 -0.01
C GLY A 102 -3.77 13.04 1.45
N VAL A 103 -2.92 12.52 2.35
CA VAL A 103 -2.88 12.94 3.77
C VAL A 103 -2.48 14.41 3.89
N ILE A 104 -1.46 14.85 3.14
CA ILE A 104 -1.00 16.25 3.17
C ILE A 104 -2.07 17.17 2.60
N LYS A 105 -2.72 16.76 1.49
CA LYS A 105 -3.84 17.50 0.93
C LYS A 105 -4.95 17.72 1.97
N ASN A 106 -5.34 16.67 2.68
CA ASN A 106 -6.39 16.77 3.70
C ASN A 106 -5.99 17.70 4.86
N ILE A 107 -4.72 17.69 5.27
CA ILE A 107 -4.18 18.64 6.25
C ILE A 107 -4.27 20.08 5.73
N GLN A 108 -3.93 20.30 4.46
CA GLN A 108 -4.03 21.64 3.84
C GLN A 108 -5.48 22.10 3.72
N ASP A 109 -6.41 21.18 3.46
CA ASP A 109 -7.85 21.49 3.48
C ASP A 109 -8.31 21.96 4.86
N ASP A 110 -7.92 21.25 5.92
CA ASP A 110 -8.40 21.54 7.28
C ASP A 110 -7.73 22.77 7.92
N LEU A 111 -6.41 22.89 7.75
CA LEU A 111 -5.63 23.89 8.52
C LEU A 111 -5.28 25.14 7.73
N TYR A 112 -5.27 25.06 6.39
CA TYR A 112 -4.76 26.13 5.53
C TYR A 112 -5.79 26.64 4.53
N GLY A 113 -7.09 26.40 4.77
CA GLY A 113 -8.18 26.88 3.93
C GLY A 113 -8.08 26.38 2.48
N SER A 114 -7.74 25.10 2.31
CA SER A 114 -7.57 24.44 1.01
C SER A 114 -6.54 25.11 0.09
N ARG A 115 -5.54 25.75 0.64
CA ARG A 115 -4.39 26.26 -0.12
C ARG A 115 -3.43 25.10 -0.40
N HIS A 116 -3.66 24.39 -1.51
CA HIS A 116 -2.86 23.24 -1.89
C HIS A 116 -1.49 23.66 -2.45
N CYS A 117 -0.43 23.00 -1.98
CA CYS A 117 0.94 23.22 -2.42
C CYS A 117 1.69 21.89 -2.45
N TYR A 118 2.24 21.54 -3.60
CA TYR A 118 3.06 20.35 -3.83
C TYR A 118 2.38 19.02 -3.44
N VAL A 119 1.08 18.90 -3.62
CA VAL A 119 0.34 17.68 -3.25
C VAL A 119 0.00 16.77 -4.44
N GLU A 120 -0.06 17.33 -5.65
CA GLU A 120 -0.38 16.55 -6.85
C GLU A 120 0.87 15.82 -7.36
N LEU A 121 0.71 14.58 -7.81
CA LEU A 121 1.77 13.72 -8.32
C LEU A 121 1.55 13.39 -9.80
N HIS A 122 2.63 13.35 -10.55
CA HIS A 122 2.66 12.82 -11.92
C HIS A 122 3.27 11.42 -11.87
N ASN A 123 2.43 10.43 -11.69
CA ASN A 123 2.85 9.04 -11.64
C ASN A 123 3.17 8.50 -13.05
N PRO A 124 4.08 7.52 -13.17
CA PRO A 124 4.25 6.76 -14.39
C PRO A 124 3.01 5.88 -14.66
N ASP A 125 2.92 5.31 -15.85
CA ASP A 125 2.06 4.18 -16.09
C ASP A 125 2.62 2.96 -15.33
N PHE A 126 1.97 2.61 -14.21
CA PHE A 126 2.42 1.52 -13.36
C PHE A 126 2.34 0.16 -14.03
N ALA A 127 1.42 -0.03 -15.00
CA ALA A 127 1.36 -1.27 -15.76
C ALA A 127 2.60 -1.45 -16.65
N GLN A 128 3.01 -0.39 -17.36
CA GLN A 128 4.24 -0.42 -18.16
C GLN A 128 5.47 -0.55 -17.28
N PHE A 129 5.52 0.15 -16.15
CA PHE A 129 6.63 0.06 -15.20
C PHE A 129 6.78 -1.38 -14.68
N CYS A 130 5.71 -1.99 -14.19
CA CYS A 130 5.73 -3.37 -13.71
C CYS A 130 6.09 -4.36 -14.83
N SER A 131 5.58 -4.16 -16.03
CA SER A 131 5.90 -4.98 -17.20
C SER A 131 7.39 -4.96 -17.52
N SER A 132 8.08 -3.82 -17.37
CA SER A 132 9.52 -3.70 -17.61
C SER A 132 10.37 -4.55 -16.65
N LEU A 133 9.81 -4.91 -15.50
CA LEU A 133 10.43 -5.77 -14.48
C LEU A 133 9.85 -7.20 -14.49
N ASN A 134 8.96 -7.53 -15.44
CA ASN A 134 8.21 -8.80 -15.47
C ASN A 134 7.39 -9.05 -14.18
N VAL A 135 6.90 -7.99 -13.54
CA VAL A 135 6.02 -8.07 -12.37
C VAL A 135 4.57 -8.07 -12.83
N PRO A 136 3.74 -9.07 -12.47
CA PRO A 136 2.32 -9.03 -12.73
C PRO A 136 1.68 -7.78 -12.11
N HIS A 137 0.84 -7.11 -12.90
CA HIS A 137 0.12 -5.91 -12.49
C HIS A 137 -1.39 -6.08 -12.75
N TYR A 138 -2.19 -5.72 -11.76
CA TYR A 138 -3.65 -5.69 -11.86
C TYR A 138 -4.13 -4.29 -11.51
N LYS A 139 -4.96 -3.71 -12.36
CA LYS A 139 -5.61 -2.42 -12.06
C LYS A 139 -7.03 -2.64 -11.58
N LEU A 140 -7.37 -2.07 -10.44
CA LEU A 140 -8.66 -2.18 -9.80
C LEU A 140 -9.36 -0.83 -9.80
N THR A 141 -10.32 -0.67 -10.71
CA THR A 141 -11.12 0.54 -10.89
C THR A 141 -12.55 0.40 -10.35
N ASP A 142 -13.02 -0.84 -10.15
CA ASP A 142 -14.35 -1.16 -9.66
C ASP A 142 -14.26 -2.00 -8.37
N PRO A 143 -14.79 -1.52 -7.23
CA PRO A 143 -14.81 -2.28 -5.98
C PRO A 143 -15.44 -3.67 -6.09
N ALA A 144 -16.41 -3.86 -7.00
CA ALA A 144 -17.07 -5.16 -7.20
C ALA A 144 -16.11 -6.25 -7.71
N GLN A 145 -15.01 -5.85 -8.36
CA GLN A 145 -13.98 -6.76 -8.88
C GLN A 145 -12.92 -7.13 -7.83
N SER A 146 -12.95 -6.52 -6.64
CA SER A 146 -11.89 -6.67 -5.63
C SER A 146 -11.62 -8.12 -5.26
N ALA A 147 -12.66 -8.93 -5.06
CA ALA A 147 -12.50 -10.34 -4.67
C ALA A 147 -11.78 -11.14 -5.77
N ALA A 148 -12.17 -10.98 -7.02
CA ALA A 148 -11.58 -11.71 -8.15
C ALA A 148 -10.13 -11.28 -8.41
N VAL A 149 -9.86 -9.97 -8.38
CA VAL A 149 -8.49 -9.44 -8.58
C VAL A 149 -7.56 -9.87 -7.45
N LEU A 150 -8.01 -9.77 -6.20
CA LEU A 150 -7.20 -10.22 -5.06
C LEU A 150 -6.95 -11.73 -5.10
N GLN A 151 -7.93 -12.53 -5.48
CA GLN A 151 -7.74 -13.97 -5.64
C GLN A 151 -6.65 -14.28 -6.66
N GLN A 152 -6.65 -13.60 -7.81
CA GLN A 152 -5.61 -13.76 -8.82
C GLN A 152 -4.24 -13.31 -8.30
N ALA A 153 -4.17 -12.17 -7.63
CA ALA A 153 -2.92 -11.65 -7.07
C ALA A 153 -2.34 -12.57 -5.99
N PHE A 154 -3.17 -13.09 -5.09
CA PHE A 154 -2.71 -14.01 -4.05
C PHE A 154 -2.28 -15.39 -4.56
N ALA A 155 -2.76 -15.80 -5.72
CA ALA A 155 -2.33 -17.03 -6.38
C ALA A 155 -0.94 -16.91 -7.03
N GLN A 156 -0.43 -15.70 -7.25
CA GLN A 156 0.89 -15.49 -7.83
C GLN A 156 2.01 -15.93 -6.86
N THR A 157 3.10 -16.44 -7.41
CA THR A 157 4.35 -16.64 -6.71
C THR A 157 5.32 -15.50 -7.06
N GLY A 158 5.99 -14.92 -6.07
CA GLY A 158 6.81 -13.74 -6.28
C GLY A 158 6.03 -12.43 -6.09
N PRO A 159 6.64 -11.29 -6.45
CA PRO A 159 6.01 -9.98 -6.27
C PRO A 159 4.90 -9.75 -7.30
N VAL A 160 3.82 -9.11 -6.86
CA VAL A 160 2.71 -8.68 -7.71
C VAL A 160 2.20 -7.32 -7.22
N VAL A 161 1.78 -6.47 -8.14
CA VAL A 161 1.21 -5.15 -7.83
C VAL A 161 -0.27 -5.14 -8.17
N VAL A 162 -1.10 -4.76 -7.20
CA VAL A 162 -2.51 -4.43 -7.38
C VAL A 162 -2.67 -2.94 -7.21
N GLU A 163 -2.79 -2.23 -8.31
CA GLU A 163 -3.05 -0.79 -8.32
C GLU A 163 -4.54 -0.54 -8.11
N VAL A 164 -4.87 0.10 -7.00
CA VAL A 164 -6.23 0.55 -6.71
C VAL A 164 -6.36 2.01 -7.18
N ASP A 165 -7.16 2.24 -8.20
CA ASP A 165 -7.48 3.58 -8.69
C ASP A 165 -8.49 4.23 -7.73
N MET A 166 -7.98 4.95 -6.75
CA MET A 166 -8.80 5.57 -5.73
C MET A 166 -9.71 6.67 -6.30
N ASN A 167 -9.33 7.30 -7.41
CA ASN A 167 -10.16 8.32 -8.05
C ASN A 167 -11.40 7.70 -8.73
N ALA A 168 -11.27 6.49 -9.26
CA ALA A 168 -12.39 5.76 -9.85
C ALA A 168 -13.39 5.26 -8.81
N TRP A 169 -12.95 5.02 -7.57
CA TRP A 169 -13.83 4.54 -6.48
C TRP A 169 -14.70 5.63 -5.87
N GLY A 170 -14.48 6.88 -6.25
CA GLY A 170 -15.23 8.04 -5.77
C GLY A 170 -14.62 8.70 -4.53
N PRO A 171 -15.25 9.76 -4.03
CA PRO A 171 -14.70 10.54 -2.93
C PRO A 171 -14.68 9.70 -1.64
N PHE A 172 -13.51 9.59 -1.04
CA PHE A 172 -13.38 9.04 0.30
C PHE A 172 -13.84 10.09 1.30
N ALA A 173 -14.91 9.77 2.04
CA ALA A 173 -15.59 10.69 2.97
C ALA A 173 -14.78 11.03 4.24
N ALA A 174 -13.58 10.49 4.40
CA ALA A 174 -12.82 10.68 5.62
C ALA A 174 -12.07 12.00 5.61
N LYS A 175 -12.49 12.93 6.43
CA LYS A 175 -11.58 13.94 6.94
C LYS A 175 -10.50 13.23 7.75
N PHE A 176 -9.24 13.55 7.48
CA PHE A 176 -8.14 13.11 8.34
C PHE A 176 -8.39 13.72 9.72
N ALA A 177 -8.80 12.89 10.66
CA ALA A 177 -8.80 13.23 12.07
C ALA A 177 -7.37 13.02 12.58
N GLY A 178 -6.47 13.93 12.27
CA GLY A 178 -5.21 14.07 12.99
C GLY A 178 -5.46 14.32 14.47
N PRO A 179 -4.42 14.31 15.32
CA PRO A 179 -4.58 14.69 16.72
C PRO A 179 -5.26 16.05 16.77
N ILE A 180 -6.32 16.16 17.57
CA ILE A 180 -7.02 17.43 17.78
C ILE A 180 -5.99 18.39 18.37
N LEU A 181 -5.45 19.27 17.54
CA LEU A 181 -4.68 20.40 18.05
C LEU A 181 -5.68 21.25 18.83
N LYS A 182 -5.60 21.23 20.15
CA LYS A 182 -6.34 22.18 20.97
C LYS A 182 -5.95 23.58 20.47
N LYS A 183 -6.89 24.31 19.94
CA LYS A 183 -6.72 25.75 19.73
C LYS A 183 -6.69 26.35 21.11
N ASP A 184 -5.53 26.81 21.56
CA ASP A 184 -5.40 27.71 22.72
C ASP A 184 -6.03 29.05 22.39
#